data_c0024b121fe1ec3854415883075bbe60
#
_entry.id   c0024b121fe1ec3854415883075bbe60
#
_cell.length_a   1.000
_cell.length_b   1.000
_cell.length_c   1.000
_cell.angle_alpha   90.00
_cell.angle_beta   90.00
_cell.angle_gamma   90.00
#
_symmetry.space_group_name_H-M   'P 1'
#
loop_
_entity.id
_entity.type
_entity.pdbx_description
1 polymer ?
#
loop_
_entity_poly.entity_id
_entity_poly.type
_entity_poly.pdbx_seq_one_letter_code
_entity_poly.pdbx_strand_id
1 'polypeptide(L)'
;FQNLALFPLMSVADNISFSLEVRGRSKADRRARAEELLDLVALEGQGDKKVHELSGGQRQRVAIARALAIEPEVLLLDEPLSALDLKLRQKMRSELRAIQKRVGITFIYITHDQGEALTMSDRVAVMNEGRIEQVDTCQAVYEQPKTPFVASFVGENNPFHGRVTACKNNSV
;
A
#
# COMPACT_ATOMS: atom_id res chain seq x y z
N PHE A 1 10.52 -2.19 1.56
CA PHE A 1 11.76 -1.60 2.08
C PHE A 1 11.44 -0.25 2.70
N GLN A 2 11.74 -0.04 3.99
CA GLN A 2 11.59 1.26 4.69
C GLN A 2 12.34 2.40 3.98
N ASN A 3 13.45 2.09 3.33
CA ASN A 3 14.08 2.96 2.36
C ASN A 3 13.60 2.55 0.97
N LEU A 4 12.89 3.43 0.28
CA LEU A 4 12.32 3.24 -1.06
C LEU A 4 13.31 2.67 -2.10
N ALA A 5 14.56 2.42 -1.68
CA ALA A 5 15.68 1.88 -2.45
C ALA A 5 15.87 2.55 -3.83
N LEU A 6 15.57 3.86 -3.91
CA LEU A 6 15.84 4.65 -5.10
C LEU A 6 17.34 4.86 -5.26
N PHE A 7 17.82 4.82 -6.49
CA PHE A 7 19.22 5.05 -6.84
C PHE A 7 19.53 6.55 -6.79
N PRO A 8 20.33 7.05 -5.84
CA PRO A 8 20.47 8.49 -5.60
C PRO A 8 21.19 9.23 -6.73
N LEU A 9 22.05 8.54 -7.48
CA LEU A 9 22.83 9.12 -8.59
C LEU A 9 22.08 9.12 -9.92
N MET A 10 20.99 8.35 -10.04
CA MET A 10 20.16 8.30 -11.23
C MET A 10 19.15 9.43 -11.24
N SER A 11 18.68 9.80 -12.45
CA SER A 11 17.50 10.65 -12.60
C SER A 11 16.23 9.90 -12.17
N VAL A 12 15.13 10.62 -12.02
CA VAL A 12 13.82 10.03 -11.72
C VAL A 12 13.39 9.09 -12.85
N ALA A 13 13.54 9.48 -14.10
CA ALA A 13 13.21 8.64 -15.26
C ALA A 13 14.09 7.39 -15.32
N ASP A 14 15.41 7.50 -15.04
CA ASP A 14 16.29 6.34 -15.00
C ASP A 14 15.94 5.39 -13.85
N ASN A 15 15.58 5.92 -12.68
CA ASN A 15 15.08 5.09 -11.57
C ASN A 15 13.84 4.28 -11.99
N ILE A 16 12.86 4.93 -12.61
CA ILE A 16 11.62 4.28 -13.05
C ILE A 16 11.92 3.20 -14.08
N SER A 17 12.76 3.51 -15.06
CA SER A 17 13.03 2.63 -16.18
C SER A 17 14.17 1.62 -15.97
N PHE A 18 14.80 1.60 -14.79
CA PHE A 18 15.97 0.76 -14.50
C PHE A 18 15.73 -0.73 -14.79
N SER A 19 14.58 -1.26 -14.38
CA SER A 19 14.23 -2.66 -14.64
C SER A 19 14.09 -2.99 -16.13
N LEU A 20 13.69 -2.02 -16.95
CA LEU A 20 13.60 -2.15 -18.41
C LEU A 20 15.00 -2.11 -19.06
N GLU A 21 15.93 -1.33 -18.46
CA GLU A 21 17.33 -1.32 -18.88
C GLU A 21 17.97 -2.70 -18.69
N VAL A 22 17.80 -3.28 -17.51
CA VAL A 22 18.29 -4.64 -17.22
C VAL A 22 17.71 -5.68 -18.18
N ARG A 23 16.48 -5.45 -18.68
CA ARG A 23 15.82 -6.30 -19.69
C ARG A 23 16.22 -5.98 -21.13
N GLY A 24 17.20 -5.09 -21.35
CA GLY A 24 17.72 -4.76 -22.69
C GLY A 24 16.78 -3.93 -23.56
N ARG A 25 15.79 -3.23 -22.97
CA ARG A 25 14.90 -2.34 -23.73
C ARG A 25 15.66 -1.12 -24.25
N SER A 26 15.26 -0.62 -25.40
CA SER A 26 15.88 0.55 -26.02
C SER A 26 15.76 1.80 -25.14
N LYS A 27 16.68 2.75 -25.28
CA LYS A 27 16.62 4.02 -24.54
C LYS A 27 15.33 4.80 -24.83
N ALA A 28 14.84 4.74 -26.06
CA ALA A 28 13.60 5.40 -26.47
C ALA A 28 12.38 4.79 -25.75
N ASP A 29 12.25 3.44 -25.74
CA ASP A 29 11.16 2.74 -25.06
C ASP A 29 11.19 2.99 -23.57
N ARG A 30 12.39 2.97 -22.95
CA ARG A 30 12.58 3.26 -21.54
C ARG A 30 12.11 4.65 -21.18
N ARG A 31 12.46 5.66 -21.99
CA ARG A 31 12.08 7.05 -21.77
C ARG A 31 10.56 7.23 -21.91
N ALA A 32 9.98 6.70 -22.97
CA ALA A 32 8.54 6.75 -23.20
C ALA A 32 7.75 6.11 -22.02
N ARG A 33 8.17 4.93 -21.58
CA ARG A 33 7.53 4.26 -20.43
C ARG A 33 7.69 5.03 -19.13
N ALA A 34 8.85 5.64 -18.90
CA ALA A 34 9.07 6.47 -17.71
C ALA A 34 8.17 7.70 -17.72
N GLU A 35 7.97 8.37 -18.85
CA GLU A 35 7.08 9.53 -18.98
C GLU A 35 5.61 9.15 -18.76
N GLU A 36 5.14 8.04 -19.34
CA GLU A 36 3.80 7.50 -19.08
C GLU A 36 3.56 7.24 -17.58
N LEU A 37 4.53 6.63 -16.90
CA LEU A 37 4.42 6.33 -15.48
C LEU A 37 4.54 7.58 -14.60
N LEU A 38 5.29 8.59 -15.03
CA LEU A 38 5.32 9.88 -14.35
C LEU A 38 3.97 10.59 -14.42
N ASP A 39 3.29 10.53 -15.56
CA ASP A 39 1.90 11.00 -15.69
C ASP A 39 0.96 10.23 -14.76
N LEU A 40 1.06 8.90 -14.75
CA LEU A 40 0.24 8.04 -13.90
C LEU A 40 0.31 8.42 -12.41
N VAL A 41 1.52 8.79 -11.94
CA VAL A 41 1.76 9.13 -10.54
C VAL A 41 1.75 10.65 -10.26
N ALA A 42 1.25 11.48 -11.18
CA ALA A 42 1.19 12.94 -11.10
C ALA A 42 2.56 13.58 -10.76
N LEU A 43 3.56 13.24 -11.56
CA LEU A 43 4.93 13.77 -11.51
C LEU A 43 5.43 14.17 -12.91
N GLU A 44 4.55 14.66 -13.77
CA GLU A 44 4.87 15.09 -15.13
C GLU A 44 6.01 16.13 -15.10
N GLY A 45 6.93 16.01 -16.04
CA GLY A 45 8.07 16.92 -16.17
C GLY A 45 9.15 16.76 -15.09
N GLN A 46 9.03 15.81 -14.17
CA GLN A 46 10.02 15.58 -13.11
C GLN A 46 11.10 14.54 -13.49
N GLY A 47 11.06 14.00 -14.70
CA GLY A 47 11.90 12.87 -15.13
C GLY A 47 13.40 13.13 -15.04
N ASP A 48 13.86 14.34 -15.30
CA ASP A 48 15.29 14.71 -15.31
C ASP A 48 15.83 15.10 -13.95
N LYS A 49 14.96 15.28 -12.93
CA LYS A 49 15.38 15.58 -11.56
C LYS A 49 16.12 14.42 -10.91
N LYS A 50 16.92 14.76 -9.89
CA LYS A 50 17.55 13.78 -9.01
C LYS A 50 16.63 13.46 -7.81
N VAL A 51 16.82 12.30 -7.23
CA VAL A 51 16.00 11.80 -6.09
C VAL A 51 16.04 12.76 -4.90
N HIS A 52 17.15 13.42 -4.64
CA HIS A 52 17.30 14.36 -3.51
C HIS A 52 16.53 15.69 -3.69
N GLU A 53 16.13 16.01 -4.93
CA GLU A 53 15.30 17.20 -5.22
C GLU A 53 13.81 16.97 -4.97
N LEU A 54 13.43 15.73 -4.64
CA LEU A 54 12.05 15.33 -4.43
C LEU A 54 11.65 15.34 -2.95
N SER A 55 10.39 15.69 -2.67
CA SER A 55 9.79 15.48 -1.34
C SER A 55 9.64 13.98 -1.01
N GLY A 56 9.40 13.64 0.26
CA GLY A 56 9.17 12.25 0.69
C GLY A 56 8.04 11.56 -0.08
N GLY A 57 6.89 12.22 -0.23
CA GLY A 57 5.77 11.69 -1.00
C GLY A 57 6.05 11.56 -2.50
N GLN A 58 6.84 12.47 -3.08
CA GLN A 58 7.27 12.34 -4.48
C GLN A 58 8.20 11.14 -4.67
N ARG A 59 9.16 10.94 -3.76
CA ARG A 59 10.02 9.74 -3.77
C ARG A 59 9.21 8.44 -3.67
N GLN A 60 8.19 8.42 -2.83
CA GLN A 60 7.27 7.28 -2.71
C GLN A 60 6.60 6.97 -4.07
N ARG A 61 6.06 7.99 -4.73
CA ARG A 61 5.42 7.83 -6.04
C ARG A 61 6.39 7.35 -7.13
N VAL A 62 7.63 7.82 -7.12
CA VAL A 62 8.69 7.31 -8.01
C VAL A 62 8.99 5.84 -7.76
N ALA A 63 9.03 5.39 -6.51
CA ALA A 63 9.26 3.98 -6.17
C ALA A 63 8.12 3.08 -6.67
N ILE A 64 6.87 3.56 -6.58
CA ILE A 64 5.70 2.85 -7.11
C ILE A 64 5.76 2.80 -8.65
N ALA A 65 6.03 3.94 -9.31
CA ALA A 65 6.19 3.99 -10.77
C ALA A 65 7.28 3.02 -11.26
N ARG A 66 8.41 2.95 -10.55
CA ARG A 66 9.48 1.97 -10.85
C ARG A 66 8.98 0.52 -10.74
N ALA A 67 8.19 0.21 -9.72
CA ALA A 67 7.63 -1.13 -9.56
C ALA A 67 6.61 -1.48 -10.66
N LEU A 68 5.87 -0.48 -11.15
CA LEU A 68 4.90 -0.63 -12.23
C LEU A 68 5.54 -0.70 -13.63
N ALA A 69 6.82 -0.33 -13.78
CA ALA A 69 7.48 -0.28 -15.09
C ALA A 69 7.51 -1.64 -15.81
N ILE A 70 7.54 -2.74 -15.07
CA ILE A 70 7.57 -4.12 -15.59
C ILE A 70 6.19 -4.74 -15.77
N GLU A 71 5.12 -3.97 -15.60
CA GLU A 71 3.72 -4.41 -15.73
C GLU A 71 3.39 -5.64 -14.88
N PRO A 72 3.55 -5.55 -13.54
CA PRO A 72 3.27 -6.66 -12.66
C PRO A 72 1.76 -6.93 -12.56
N GLU A 73 1.36 -8.18 -12.34
CA GLU A 73 -0.03 -8.54 -12.02
C GLU A 73 -0.39 -8.21 -10.55
N VAL A 74 0.62 -8.22 -9.67
CA VAL A 74 0.48 -7.95 -8.25
C VAL A 74 1.58 -7.01 -7.77
N LEU A 75 1.22 -5.97 -7.04
CA LEU A 75 2.16 -5.05 -6.39
C LEU A 75 2.12 -5.24 -4.86
N LEU A 76 3.29 -5.56 -4.29
CA LEU A 76 3.48 -5.67 -2.84
C LEU A 76 3.99 -4.35 -2.27
N LEU A 77 3.29 -3.81 -1.29
CA LEU A 77 3.62 -2.57 -0.59
C LEU A 77 3.81 -2.88 0.90
N ASP A 78 5.06 -2.89 1.33
CA ASP A 78 5.46 -3.18 2.71
C ASP A 78 5.63 -1.88 3.49
N GLU A 79 4.68 -1.58 4.38
CA GLU A 79 4.61 -0.35 5.21
C GLU A 79 4.92 0.96 4.44
N PRO A 80 4.32 1.19 3.27
CA PRO A 80 4.77 2.26 2.37
C PRO A 80 4.55 3.67 2.93
N LEU A 81 3.72 3.86 3.95
CA LEU A 81 3.42 5.17 4.53
C LEU A 81 3.97 5.38 5.94
N SER A 82 4.66 4.39 6.51
CA SER A 82 5.14 4.42 7.90
C SER A 82 6.09 5.58 8.21
N ALA A 83 6.93 5.99 7.25
CA ALA A 83 7.91 7.06 7.40
C ALA A 83 7.35 8.48 7.15
N LEU A 84 6.04 8.63 6.89
CA LEU A 84 5.41 9.91 6.57
C LEU A 84 4.71 10.51 7.80
N ASP A 85 4.70 11.85 7.89
CA ASP A 85 3.87 12.55 8.86
C ASP A 85 2.37 12.33 8.59
N LEU A 86 1.52 12.59 9.58
CA LEU A 86 0.10 12.28 9.53
C LEU A 86 -0.62 12.93 8.33
N LYS A 87 -0.33 14.21 8.05
CA LYS A 87 -1.00 14.97 6.98
C LYS A 87 -0.60 14.44 5.60
N LEU A 88 0.69 14.18 5.41
CA LEU A 88 1.22 13.62 4.17
C LEU A 88 0.74 12.17 3.98
N ARG A 89 0.66 11.39 5.05
CA ARG A 89 0.14 10.02 5.05
C ARG A 89 -1.32 9.98 4.57
N GLN A 90 -2.19 10.84 5.10
CA GLN A 90 -3.59 10.92 4.67
C GLN A 90 -3.71 11.25 3.17
N LYS A 91 -2.92 12.22 2.70
CA LYS A 91 -2.87 12.56 1.26
C LYS A 91 -2.40 11.38 0.42
N MET A 92 -1.33 10.72 0.83
CA MET A 92 -0.77 9.57 0.11
C MET A 92 -1.70 8.36 0.06
N ARG A 93 -2.54 8.14 1.09
CA ARG A 93 -3.59 7.11 1.04
C ARG A 93 -4.53 7.31 -0.16
N SER A 94 -5.05 8.51 -0.31
CA SER A 94 -5.97 8.85 -1.42
C SER A 94 -5.28 8.70 -2.78
N GLU A 95 -4.02 9.16 -2.89
CA GLU A 95 -3.24 9.06 -4.12
C GLU A 95 -2.95 7.60 -4.49
N LEU A 96 -2.54 6.76 -3.54
CA LEU A 96 -2.31 5.33 -3.76
C LEU A 96 -3.56 4.59 -4.23
N ARG A 97 -4.70 4.89 -3.61
CA ARG A 97 -5.98 4.32 -4.04
C ARG A 97 -6.36 4.74 -5.45
N ALA A 98 -6.10 6.01 -5.82
CA ALA A 98 -6.33 6.50 -7.17
C ALA A 98 -5.41 5.80 -8.20
N ILE A 99 -4.13 5.64 -7.89
CA ILE A 99 -3.18 4.91 -8.73
C ILE A 99 -3.65 3.46 -8.92
N GLN A 100 -3.99 2.76 -7.84
CA GLN A 100 -4.47 1.38 -7.89
C GLN A 100 -5.69 1.22 -8.81
N LYS A 101 -6.67 2.14 -8.71
CA LYS A 101 -7.85 2.14 -9.59
C LYS A 101 -7.52 2.40 -11.06
N ARG A 102 -6.55 3.29 -11.35
CA ARG A 102 -6.11 3.58 -12.72
C ARG A 102 -5.38 2.40 -13.34
N VAL A 103 -4.53 1.72 -12.57
CA VAL A 103 -3.72 0.60 -13.05
C VAL A 103 -4.54 -0.69 -13.15
N GLY A 104 -5.51 -0.89 -12.26
CA GLY A 104 -6.41 -2.05 -12.27
C GLY A 104 -5.79 -3.38 -11.86
N ILE A 105 -4.60 -3.38 -11.25
CA ILE A 105 -3.93 -4.59 -10.76
C ILE A 105 -4.18 -4.82 -9.25
N THR A 106 -3.86 -6.00 -8.77
CA THR A 106 -3.95 -6.31 -7.35
C THR A 106 -2.83 -5.65 -6.55
N PHE A 107 -3.19 -4.86 -5.52
CA PHE A 107 -2.24 -4.36 -4.53
C PHE A 107 -2.37 -5.17 -3.25
N ILE A 108 -1.25 -5.66 -2.72
CA ILE A 108 -1.16 -6.23 -1.38
C ILE A 108 -0.42 -5.23 -0.51
N TYR A 109 -1.12 -4.70 0.48
CA TYR A 109 -0.68 -3.62 1.33
C TYR A 109 -0.44 -4.15 2.75
N ILE A 110 0.80 -4.10 3.23
CA ILE A 110 1.16 -4.50 4.59
C ILE A 110 1.24 -3.24 5.44
N THR A 111 0.49 -3.20 6.52
CA THR A 111 0.49 -2.09 7.47
C THR A 111 0.13 -2.57 8.88
N HIS A 112 0.62 -1.87 9.88
CA HIS A 112 0.17 -2.01 11.26
C HIS A 112 -0.89 -0.95 11.64
N ASP A 113 -1.21 0.00 10.75
CA ASP A 113 -2.23 1.02 10.95
C ASP A 113 -3.59 0.49 10.48
N GLN A 114 -4.50 0.28 11.44
CA GLN A 114 -5.85 -0.23 11.21
C GLN A 114 -6.66 0.71 10.29
N GLY A 115 -6.51 2.02 10.49
CA GLY A 115 -7.19 3.02 9.68
C GLY A 115 -6.75 2.97 8.21
N GLU A 116 -5.47 2.65 7.95
CA GLU A 116 -4.99 2.40 6.59
C GLU A 116 -5.64 1.16 6.00
N ALA A 117 -5.58 0.03 6.71
CA ALA A 117 -6.13 -1.24 6.25
C ALA A 117 -7.63 -1.11 5.91
N LEU A 118 -8.42 -0.53 6.80
CA LEU A 118 -9.87 -0.44 6.64
C LEU A 118 -10.32 0.59 5.58
N THR A 119 -9.54 1.65 5.33
CA THR A 119 -9.93 2.71 4.39
C THR A 119 -9.43 2.49 2.97
N MET A 120 -8.33 1.75 2.79
CA MET A 120 -7.69 1.59 1.49
C MET A 120 -8.01 0.27 0.81
N SER A 121 -8.38 -0.77 1.55
CA SER A 121 -8.50 -2.13 1.04
C SER A 121 -9.94 -2.50 0.71
N ASP A 122 -10.11 -3.42 -0.23
CA ASP A 122 -11.41 -4.08 -0.49
C ASP A 122 -11.58 -5.29 0.44
N ARG A 123 -10.47 -5.93 0.81
CA ARG A 123 -10.41 -7.04 1.76
C ARG A 123 -9.24 -6.87 2.70
N VAL A 124 -9.38 -7.31 3.93
CA VAL A 124 -8.35 -7.26 4.97
C VAL A 124 -8.04 -8.67 5.45
N ALA A 125 -6.76 -8.98 5.57
CA ALA A 125 -6.26 -10.16 6.26
C ALA A 125 -5.64 -9.73 7.60
N VAL A 126 -6.23 -10.16 8.72
CA VAL A 126 -5.66 -9.94 10.05
C VAL A 126 -4.73 -11.10 10.36
N MET A 127 -3.47 -10.78 10.67
CA MET A 127 -2.44 -11.76 10.99
C MET A 127 -2.00 -11.64 12.44
N ASN A 128 -1.75 -12.79 13.07
CA ASN A 128 -1.20 -12.89 14.42
C ASN A 128 -0.22 -14.06 14.48
N GLU A 129 0.95 -13.85 15.05
CA GLU A 129 1.99 -14.88 15.23
C GLU A 129 2.26 -15.74 13.97
N GLY A 130 2.31 -15.10 12.79
CA GLY A 130 2.55 -15.77 11.50
C GLY A 130 1.36 -16.55 10.95
N ARG A 131 0.16 -16.43 11.55
CA ARG A 131 -1.07 -17.08 11.10
C ARG A 131 -2.11 -16.04 10.68
N ILE A 132 -2.95 -16.41 9.72
CA ILE A 132 -4.09 -15.60 9.32
C ILE A 132 -5.26 -15.95 10.23
N GLU A 133 -5.71 -14.99 11.02
CA GLU A 133 -6.87 -15.10 11.92
C GLU A 133 -8.20 -14.94 11.17
N GLN A 134 -8.25 -13.97 10.24
CA GLN A 134 -9.43 -13.71 9.43
C GLN A 134 -9.05 -13.03 8.13
N VAL A 135 -9.71 -13.40 7.02
CA VAL A 135 -9.69 -12.66 5.75
C VAL A 135 -11.10 -12.40 5.32
N ASP A 136 -11.47 -11.11 5.21
CA ASP A 136 -12.83 -10.74 4.83
C ASP A 136 -12.86 -9.31 4.25
N THR A 137 -14.07 -8.81 3.91
CA THR A 137 -14.28 -7.39 3.62
C THR A 137 -13.98 -6.54 4.86
N CYS A 138 -13.61 -5.28 4.67
CA CYS A 138 -13.35 -4.36 5.78
C CYS A 138 -14.54 -4.29 6.75
N GLN A 139 -15.75 -4.25 6.24
CA GLN A 139 -16.99 -4.25 7.05
C GLN A 139 -17.12 -5.53 7.87
N ALA A 140 -16.96 -6.70 7.27
CA ALA A 140 -17.11 -7.97 7.97
C ALA A 140 -16.04 -8.19 9.04
N VAL A 141 -14.79 -7.75 8.80
CA VAL A 141 -13.72 -7.81 9.81
C VAL A 141 -14.05 -6.94 11.02
N TYR A 142 -14.67 -5.77 10.81
CA TYR A 142 -15.05 -4.85 11.87
C TYR A 142 -16.31 -5.27 12.61
N GLU A 143 -17.38 -5.66 11.91
CA GLU A 143 -18.70 -5.96 12.49
C GLU A 143 -18.83 -7.41 13.00
N GLN A 144 -18.07 -8.34 12.40
CA GLN A 144 -18.15 -9.79 12.66
C GLN A 144 -16.76 -10.39 12.88
N PRO A 145 -16.00 -9.92 13.88
CA PRO A 145 -14.68 -10.49 14.18
C PRO A 145 -14.80 -11.95 14.61
N LYS A 146 -13.99 -12.82 13.99
CA LYS A 146 -14.04 -14.27 14.22
C LYS A 146 -13.33 -14.72 15.50
N THR A 147 -12.41 -13.90 16.00
CA THR A 147 -11.66 -14.21 17.23
C THR A 147 -11.60 -12.98 18.14
N PRO A 148 -11.41 -13.17 19.45
CA PRO A 148 -11.19 -12.05 20.40
C PRO A 148 -10.00 -11.18 19.99
N PHE A 149 -8.96 -11.78 19.38
CA PHE A 149 -7.82 -11.05 18.86
C PHE A 149 -8.24 -10.07 17.76
N VAL A 150 -8.99 -10.54 16.75
CA VAL A 150 -9.48 -9.69 15.66
C VAL A 150 -10.34 -8.56 16.23
N ALA A 151 -11.27 -8.86 17.14
CA ALA A 151 -12.11 -7.85 17.78
C ALA A 151 -11.28 -6.76 18.47
N SER A 152 -10.28 -7.14 19.25
CA SER A 152 -9.41 -6.18 19.96
C SER A 152 -8.45 -5.44 19.03
N PHE A 153 -8.12 -6.04 17.89
CA PHE A 153 -7.21 -5.44 16.91
C PHE A 153 -7.89 -4.37 16.05
N VAL A 154 -9.16 -4.54 15.64
CA VAL A 154 -9.83 -3.64 14.69
C VAL A 154 -10.67 -2.54 15.34
N GLY A 155 -10.86 -2.56 16.66
CA GLY A 155 -11.68 -1.57 17.37
C GLY A 155 -11.36 -1.47 18.85
N GLU A 156 -11.84 -0.39 19.48
CA GLU A 156 -11.84 -0.26 20.92
C GLU A 156 -12.95 -1.15 21.51
N ASN A 157 -12.55 -2.18 22.25
CA ASN A 157 -13.48 -3.14 22.86
C ASN A 157 -13.34 -3.17 24.38
N ASN A 158 -14.45 -3.41 25.05
CA ASN A 158 -14.49 -3.69 26.48
C ASN A 158 -14.76 -5.19 26.69
N PRO A 159 -13.73 -6.06 26.76
CA PRO A 159 -13.93 -7.48 26.91
C PRO A 159 -14.41 -7.81 28.32
N PHE A 160 -15.50 -8.55 28.43
CA PHE A 160 -16.00 -9.10 29.70
C PHE A 160 -15.73 -10.61 29.69
N HIS A 161 -15.01 -11.05 30.73
CA HIS A 161 -14.80 -12.47 30.96
C HIS A 161 -15.91 -13.01 31.84
N GLY A 162 -16.68 -13.97 31.34
CA GLY A 162 -17.80 -14.58 32.07
C GLY A 162 -18.06 -16.00 31.64
N ARG A 163 -18.86 -16.73 32.44
CA ARG A 163 -19.35 -18.06 32.09
C ARG A 163 -20.84 -17.96 31.76
N VAL A 164 -21.20 -18.42 30.57
CA VAL A 164 -22.63 -18.53 30.20
C VAL A 164 -23.30 -19.57 31.11
N THR A 165 -24.28 -19.16 31.89
CA THR A 165 -25.01 -20.03 32.81
C THR A 165 -26.34 -20.51 32.25
N ALA A 166 -26.95 -19.72 31.33
CA ALA A 166 -28.18 -20.09 30.63
C ALA A 166 -28.33 -19.28 29.34
N CYS A 167 -28.88 -19.91 28.30
CA CYS A 167 -29.32 -19.23 27.08
C CYS A 167 -30.83 -19.36 26.97
N LYS A 168 -31.54 -18.25 26.89
CA LYS A 168 -32.99 -18.21 26.63
C LYS A 168 -33.22 -17.57 25.26
N ASN A 169 -33.84 -18.32 24.33
CA ASN A 169 -34.34 -17.81 23.05
C ASN A 169 -33.36 -16.89 22.28
N ASN A 170 -32.19 -17.40 21.89
CA ASN A 170 -31.17 -16.67 21.14
C ASN A 170 -30.65 -15.38 21.81
N SER A 171 -30.90 -15.12 23.05
CA SER A 171 -30.22 -14.09 23.85
C SER A 171 -29.32 -14.75 24.88
N VAL A 172 -28.09 -14.28 24.95
CA VAL A 172 -27.10 -14.68 25.98
C VAL A 172 -27.26 -13.81 27.19
#